data_dc1b75d510ceb86e0977d734c7b05bd5
#
_entry.id   dc1b75d510ceb86e0977d734c7b05bd5
#
_cell.length_a   1.000
_cell.length_b   1.000
_cell.length_c   1.000
_cell.angle_alpha   90.00
_cell.angle_beta   90.00
_cell.angle_gamma   90.00
#
_symmetry.space_group_name_H-M   'P 1'
#
loop_
_entity.id
_entity.type
_entity.pdbx_description
1 polymer ?
#
loop_
_entity_poly.entity_id
_entity_poly.type
_entity_poly.pdbx_seq_one_letter_code
_entity_poly.pdbx_strand_id
1 'polypeptide(L)'
;VAEKQPVMSINSDGGIIIDSTVIIDGHEDLLPRVITHIHSDHIRRLRASVQKSSLLIGTPLTLEWLKVLGFKIPDSKIVPLNYDQSIELGELKILLREANHIPGTAQVVVETTDQRIVYTSDFKKPGERTPILSADTLVIDAVYGDPTFRRPFDDYIDEVLTDLIRELLAKGPVYVYGYYGKVQEVMDILRRNGLDAPFVLSHKQYVLAKVAERFGMKFGDYLHANSREAEDVMRDGWYVYFTHLAASRRTPNGLGNHVLLSGWEFNKPFKRLGSRRWLVAFSDHADFMGLVRYVEDAKPEQVIVNARRSTAGEKFGDYVAKKLGIKVKLLP
;
A
#
# COMPACT_ATOMS: atom_id res chain seq x y z
N VAL A 1 -6.83 -24.53 -32.67
CA VAL A 1 -5.59 -24.12 -32.03
C VAL A 1 -5.89 -24.13 -30.55
N ALA A 2 -5.17 -24.96 -29.77
CA ALA A 2 -5.36 -24.97 -28.32
C ALA A 2 -4.90 -23.60 -27.80
N GLU A 3 -5.77 -22.90 -27.08
CA GLU A 3 -5.44 -21.65 -26.40
C GLU A 3 -4.26 -21.89 -25.45
N LYS A 4 -3.15 -21.22 -25.70
CA LYS A 4 -1.95 -21.33 -24.87
C LYS A 4 -2.14 -20.44 -23.65
N GLN A 5 -2.60 -21.01 -22.53
CA GLN A 5 -2.68 -20.26 -21.27
C GLN A 5 -1.29 -19.75 -20.88
N PRO A 6 -1.15 -18.47 -20.50
CA PRO A 6 0.12 -17.92 -20.05
C PRO A 6 0.64 -18.71 -18.84
N VAL A 7 1.94 -19.00 -18.89
CA VAL A 7 2.62 -19.69 -17.78
C VAL A 7 2.86 -18.71 -16.67
N MET A 8 2.21 -18.94 -15.52
CA MET A 8 2.36 -18.09 -14.34
C MET A 8 3.01 -18.85 -13.20
N SER A 9 3.96 -18.23 -12.53
CA SER A 9 4.59 -18.73 -11.31
C SER A 9 4.84 -17.61 -10.30
N ILE A 10 4.97 -17.98 -9.03
CA ILE A 10 5.36 -17.07 -7.96
C ILE A 10 6.69 -17.53 -7.40
N ASN A 11 7.66 -16.63 -7.32
CA ASN A 11 8.99 -16.95 -6.80
C ASN A 11 9.07 -16.79 -5.27
N SER A 12 10.22 -17.12 -4.68
CA SER A 12 10.45 -17.07 -3.23
C SER A 12 10.29 -15.67 -2.62
N ASP A 13 10.38 -14.61 -3.41
CA ASP A 13 10.18 -13.22 -2.98
C ASP A 13 8.68 -12.82 -3.00
N GLY A 14 7.80 -13.69 -3.49
CA GLY A 14 6.39 -13.40 -3.75
C GLY A 14 6.17 -12.67 -5.08
N GLY A 15 7.20 -12.59 -5.92
CA GLY A 15 7.13 -11.97 -7.25
C GLY A 15 6.39 -12.85 -8.23
N ILE A 16 5.47 -12.26 -9.00
CA ILE A 16 4.65 -12.94 -10.00
C ILE A 16 5.36 -12.88 -11.34
N ILE A 17 5.75 -14.03 -11.89
CA ILE A 17 6.38 -14.15 -13.20
C ILE A 17 5.32 -14.56 -14.21
N ILE A 18 5.25 -13.85 -15.33
CA ILE A 18 4.32 -14.14 -16.43
C ILE A 18 5.13 -14.40 -17.71
N ASP A 19 4.94 -15.59 -18.29
CA ASP A 19 5.57 -16.08 -19.53
C ASP A 19 7.11 -15.92 -19.60
N SER A 20 7.79 -15.89 -18.44
CA SER A 20 9.21 -15.58 -18.35
C SER A 20 9.58 -14.26 -19.06
N THR A 21 8.62 -13.35 -19.21
CA THR A 21 8.77 -12.06 -19.90
C THR A 21 8.80 -10.89 -18.94
N VAL A 22 8.04 -10.94 -17.85
CA VAL A 22 7.95 -9.87 -16.85
C VAL A 22 7.82 -10.46 -15.45
N ILE A 23 8.34 -9.76 -14.47
CA ILE A 23 8.09 -10.04 -13.05
C ILE A 23 7.41 -8.84 -12.38
N ILE A 24 6.41 -9.10 -11.52
CA ILE A 24 5.72 -8.08 -10.72
C ILE A 24 6.11 -8.27 -9.25
N ASP A 25 6.56 -7.21 -8.59
CA ASP A 25 6.88 -7.14 -7.15
C ASP A 25 7.84 -8.21 -6.63
N GLY A 26 8.77 -8.65 -7.46
CA GLY A 26 9.81 -9.60 -7.11
C GLY A 26 11.09 -9.33 -7.87
N HIS A 27 12.06 -10.24 -7.78
CA HIS A 27 13.29 -10.16 -8.55
C HIS A 27 13.53 -11.45 -9.30
N GLU A 28 13.79 -11.29 -10.60
CA GLU A 28 14.33 -12.30 -11.48
C GLU A 28 15.38 -11.63 -12.37
N ASP A 29 16.53 -12.28 -12.58
CA ASP A 29 17.61 -11.74 -13.38
C ASP A 29 17.14 -11.49 -14.83
N LEU A 30 17.52 -10.37 -15.42
CA LEU A 30 17.25 -9.93 -16.78
C LEU A 30 15.78 -9.52 -17.07
N LEU A 31 14.80 -9.99 -16.31
CA LEU A 31 13.41 -9.63 -16.56
C LEU A 31 13.12 -8.16 -16.24
N PRO A 32 12.28 -7.48 -17.04
CA PRO A 32 11.64 -6.23 -16.63
C PRO A 32 10.85 -6.47 -15.35
N ARG A 33 10.93 -5.53 -14.41
CA ARG A 33 10.19 -5.60 -13.16
C ARG A 33 9.15 -4.48 -13.08
N VAL A 34 7.89 -4.84 -12.86
CA VAL A 34 6.85 -3.91 -12.44
C VAL A 34 6.87 -3.80 -10.93
N ILE A 35 6.83 -2.58 -10.40
CA ILE A 35 6.81 -2.28 -8.96
C ILE A 35 5.50 -1.58 -8.66
N THR A 36 4.63 -2.24 -7.91
CA THR A 36 3.29 -1.71 -7.61
C THR A 36 3.31 -0.58 -6.60
N HIS A 37 4.14 -0.68 -5.56
CA HIS A 37 4.33 0.33 -4.51
C HIS A 37 5.60 0.09 -3.69
N ILE A 38 5.87 0.94 -2.69
CA ILE A 38 7.17 0.98 -1.99
C ILE A 38 7.25 0.17 -0.69
N HIS A 39 6.25 -0.60 -0.30
CA HIS A 39 6.34 -1.41 0.92
C HIS A 39 7.40 -2.52 0.77
N SER A 40 8.02 -2.87 1.88
CA SER A 40 9.25 -3.68 1.91
C SER A 40 9.09 -5.08 1.32
N ASP A 41 7.93 -5.67 1.39
CA ASP A 41 7.60 -6.99 0.84
C ASP A 41 7.39 -6.95 -0.68
N HIS A 42 7.01 -5.79 -1.25
CA HIS A 42 6.89 -5.59 -2.70
C HIS A 42 8.19 -5.12 -3.36
N ILE A 43 9.15 -4.64 -2.56
CA ILE A 43 10.48 -4.23 -3.06
C ILE A 43 11.61 -5.16 -2.58
N ARG A 44 11.30 -6.39 -2.20
CA ARG A 44 12.32 -7.39 -1.87
C ARG A 44 13.33 -7.50 -2.99
N ARG A 45 14.61 -7.63 -2.64
CA ARG A 45 15.75 -7.72 -3.58
C ARG A 45 15.79 -6.62 -4.65
N LEU A 46 15.17 -5.44 -4.42
CA LEU A 46 15.16 -4.36 -5.41
C LEU A 46 16.57 -3.90 -5.78
N ARG A 47 17.55 -3.96 -4.87
CA ARG A 47 18.96 -3.66 -5.21
C ARG A 47 19.51 -4.59 -6.28
N ALA A 48 19.14 -5.87 -6.26
CA ALA A 48 19.49 -6.80 -7.33
C ALA A 48 18.78 -6.45 -8.65
N SER A 49 17.48 -6.07 -8.58
CA SER A 49 16.76 -5.61 -9.78
C SER A 49 17.39 -4.34 -10.38
N VAL A 50 17.82 -3.38 -9.58
CA VAL A 50 18.51 -2.17 -10.06
C VAL A 50 19.76 -2.55 -10.88
N GLN A 51 20.47 -3.59 -10.47
CA GLN A 51 21.66 -4.06 -11.16
C GLN A 51 21.34 -4.91 -12.39
N LYS A 52 20.41 -5.85 -12.29
CA LYS A 52 20.26 -6.97 -13.20
C LYS A 52 18.99 -6.95 -14.05
N SER A 53 17.88 -6.34 -13.60
CA SER A 53 16.68 -6.23 -14.42
C SER A 53 16.91 -5.32 -15.62
N SER A 54 16.26 -5.62 -16.74
CA SER A 54 16.34 -4.80 -17.95
C SER A 54 15.66 -3.45 -17.74
N LEU A 55 14.46 -3.43 -17.15
CA LEU A 55 13.66 -2.24 -16.88
C LEU A 55 13.06 -2.31 -15.47
N LEU A 56 12.78 -1.14 -14.89
CA LEU A 56 12.01 -0.95 -13.67
C LEU A 56 10.82 -0.04 -13.99
N ILE A 57 9.63 -0.63 -13.95
CA ILE A 57 8.37 -0.02 -14.36
C ILE A 57 7.55 0.25 -13.11
N GLY A 58 6.90 1.40 -13.02
CA GLY A 58 6.01 1.74 -11.91
C GLY A 58 5.39 3.11 -12.11
N THR A 59 4.49 3.49 -11.21
CA THR A 59 3.96 4.85 -11.27
C THR A 59 5.08 5.87 -11.00
N PRO A 60 4.99 7.08 -11.58
CA PRO A 60 6.00 8.12 -11.35
C PRO A 60 6.26 8.40 -9.87
N LEU A 61 5.21 8.45 -9.05
CA LEU A 61 5.33 8.66 -7.60
C LEU A 61 6.07 7.50 -6.91
N THR A 62 5.72 6.24 -7.22
CA THR A 62 6.40 5.06 -6.68
C THR A 62 7.89 5.08 -7.01
N LEU A 63 8.25 5.36 -8.26
CA LEU A 63 9.66 5.41 -8.70
C LEU A 63 10.46 6.55 -8.02
N GLU A 64 9.86 7.73 -7.86
CA GLU A 64 10.50 8.83 -7.15
C GLU A 64 10.67 8.54 -5.65
N TRP A 65 9.68 7.92 -5.02
CA TRP A 65 9.79 7.50 -3.63
C TRP A 65 10.88 6.44 -3.40
N LEU A 66 11.10 5.52 -4.35
CA LEU A 66 12.23 4.59 -4.29
C LEU A 66 13.58 5.31 -4.25
N LYS A 67 13.75 6.40 -5.01
CA LYS A 67 14.96 7.25 -4.96
C LYS A 67 15.12 7.87 -3.56
N VAL A 68 14.04 8.38 -2.96
CA VAL A 68 14.04 8.90 -1.57
C VAL A 68 14.42 7.82 -0.56
N LEU A 69 14.02 6.57 -0.79
CA LEU A 69 14.39 5.43 0.06
C LEU A 69 15.85 4.98 -0.13
N GLY A 70 16.58 5.60 -1.06
CA GLY A 70 18.01 5.37 -1.26
C GLY A 70 18.36 4.35 -2.34
N PHE A 71 17.41 4.02 -3.21
CA PHE A 71 17.69 3.19 -4.39
C PHE A 71 18.21 4.10 -5.53
N LYS A 72 19.46 3.85 -5.93
CA LYS A 72 20.10 4.58 -7.05
C LYS A 72 19.76 3.86 -8.35
N ILE A 73 18.64 4.20 -8.94
CA ILE A 73 18.14 3.58 -10.18
C ILE A 73 18.67 4.40 -11.35
N PRO A 74 19.40 3.81 -12.32
CA PRO A 74 19.82 4.49 -13.54
C PRO A 74 18.61 4.95 -14.36
N ASP A 75 18.63 6.18 -14.87
CA ASP A 75 17.52 6.73 -15.66
C ASP A 75 17.21 5.89 -16.91
N SER A 76 18.23 5.24 -17.49
CA SER A 76 18.07 4.33 -18.63
C SER A 76 17.26 3.06 -18.33
N LYS A 77 17.03 2.73 -17.06
CA LYS A 77 16.21 1.59 -16.64
C LYS A 77 14.82 1.99 -16.13
N ILE A 78 14.57 3.28 -15.89
CA ILE A 78 13.32 3.76 -15.33
C ILE A 78 12.28 3.92 -16.43
N VAL A 79 11.12 3.28 -16.24
CA VAL A 79 9.94 3.46 -17.11
C VAL A 79 8.77 3.91 -16.23
N PRO A 80 8.56 5.22 -16.12
CA PRO A 80 7.37 5.74 -15.45
C PRO A 80 6.15 5.47 -16.31
N LEU A 81 5.14 4.82 -15.74
CA LEU A 81 3.89 4.50 -16.38
C LEU A 81 2.75 5.07 -15.55
N ASN A 82 2.02 6.05 -16.08
CA ASN A 82 0.87 6.61 -15.39
C ASN A 82 -0.28 5.60 -15.38
N TYR A 83 -1.26 5.82 -14.51
CA TYR A 83 -2.50 5.04 -14.57
C TYR A 83 -3.14 5.18 -15.95
N ASP A 84 -3.76 4.10 -16.42
CA ASP A 84 -4.39 3.97 -17.74
C ASP A 84 -3.43 4.02 -18.93
N GLN A 85 -2.13 4.12 -18.68
CA GLN A 85 -1.11 3.94 -19.72
C GLN A 85 -0.63 2.50 -19.77
N SER A 86 -0.23 2.07 -20.96
CA SER A 86 0.29 0.72 -21.20
C SER A 86 1.67 0.73 -21.84
N ILE A 87 2.39 -0.37 -21.65
CA ILE A 87 3.65 -0.69 -22.32
C ILE A 87 3.57 -2.11 -22.88
N GLU A 88 4.18 -2.34 -24.03
CA GLU A 88 4.30 -3.66 -24.62
C GLU A 88 5.65 -4.28 -24.24
N LEU A 89 5.63 -5.51 -23.74
CA LEU A 89 6.79 -6.33 -23.41
C LEU A 89 6.65 -7.68 -24.11
N GLY A 90 7.27 -7.82 -25.27
CA GLY A 90 7.04 -8.99 -26.14
C GLY A 90 5.57 -9.05 -26.59
N GLU A 91 4.92 -10.17 -26.31
CA GLU A 91 3.49 -10.38 -26.63
C GLU A 91 2.55 -9.90 -25.49
N LEU A 92 3.11 -9.39 -24.39
CA LEU A 92 2.33 -8.92 -23.26
C LEU A 92 2.12 -7.41 -23.32
N LYS A 93 0.92 -6.97 -23.08
CA LYS A 93 0.59 -5.55 -22.84
C LYS A 93 0.35 -5.34 -21.36
N ILE A 94 1.17 -4.50 -20.74
CA ILE A 94 1.11 -4.18 -19.32
C ILE A 94 0.43 -2.82 -19.14
N LEU A 95 -0.58 -2.76 -18.27
CA LEU A 95 -1.33 -1.56 -17.93
C LEU A 95 -1.36 -1.39 -16.42
N LEU A 96 -1.14 -0.17 -15.94
CA LEU A 96 -1.29 0.17 -14.51
C LEU A 96 -2.65 0.82 -14.25
N ARG A 97 -3.34 0.35 -13.22
CA ARG A 97 -4.60 0.91 -12.73
C ARG A 97 -4.44 1.32 -11.27
N GLU A 98 -5.13 2.38 -10.87
CA GLU A 98 -5.05 2.84 -9.49
C GLU A 98 -5.49 1.76 -8.48
N ALA A 99 -4.80 1.69 -7.35
CA ALA A 99 -5.24 0.97 -6.16
C ALA A 99 -5.16 1.90 -4.95
N ASN A 100 -6.23 1.96 -4.17
CA ASN A 100 -6.21 2.68 -2.90
C ASN A 100 -5.53 1.81 -1.83
N HIS A 101 -4.28 2.11 -1.53
CA HIS A 101 -3.45 1.49 -0.51
C HIS A 101 -2.53 2.55 0.10
N ILE A 102 -1.43 2.87 -0.55
CA ILE A 102 -0.64 4.09 -0.31
C ILE A 102 -0.55 4.90 -1.61
N PRO A 103 -0.26 6.20 -1.56
CA PRO A 103 -0.18 7.01 -2.78
C PRO A 103 0.78 6.40 -3.80
N GLY A 104 0.36 6.34 -5.06
CA GLY A 104 1.13 5.76 -6.16
C GLY A 104 0.99 4.25 -6.34
N THR A 105 0.22 3.54 -5.49
CA THR A 105 -0.01 2.10 -5.65
C THR A 105 -0.80 1.78 -6.91
N ALA A 106 -0.39 0.73 -7.61
CA ALA A 106 -1.04 0.27 -8.83
C ALA A 106 -1.45 -1.20 -8.78
N GLN A 107 -2.63 -1.50 -9.28
CA GLN A 107 -2.98 -2.81 -9.80
C GLN A 107 -2.27 -3.01 -11.15
N VAL A 108 -1.93 -4.22 -11.50
CA VAL A 108 -1.26 -4.54 -12.77
C VAL A 108 -2.18 -5.40 -13.62
N VAL A 109 -2.55 -4.88 -14.79
CA VAL A 109 -3.27 -5.63 -15.81
C VAL A 109 -2.27 -6.12 -16.84
N VAL A 110 -2.30 -7.41 -17.14
CA VAL A 110 -1.52 -8.03 -18.20
C VAL A 110 -2.48 -8.61 -19.21
N GLU A 111 -2.44 -8.08 -20.42
CA GLU A 111 -3.25 -8.54 -21.55
C GLU A 111 -2.37 -9.35 -22.49
N THR A 112 -2.82 -10.56 -22.82
CA THR A 112 -2.31 -11.39 -23.90
C THR A 112 -3.35 -11.41 -25.03
N THR A 113 -3.10 -12.16 -26.10
CA THR A 113 -4.08 -12.34 -27.19
C THR A 113 -5.40 -12.91 -26.68
N ASP A 114 -5.34 -13.81 -25.71
CA ASP A 114 -6.48 -14.67 -25.33
C ASP A 114 -6.93 -14.48 -23.87
N GLN A 115 -6.15 -13.78 -23.05
CA GLN A 115 -6.44 -13.67 -21.61
C GLN A 115 -6.12 -12.28 -21.05
N ARG A 116 -6.93 -11.90 -20.06
CA ARG A 116 -6.73 -10.73 -19.22
C ARG A 116 -6.42 -11.17 -17.79
N ILE A 117 -5.18 -10.95 -17.35
CA ILE A 117 -4.71 -11.23 -15.99
C ILE A 117 -4.73 -9.92 -15.21
N VAL A 118 -5.29 -9.93 -14.02
CA VAL A 118 -5.23 -8.79 -13.10
C VAL A 118 -4.53 -9.22 -11.82
N TYR A 119 -3.46 -8.52 -11.47
CA TYR A 119 -2.89 -8.58 -10.13
C TYR A 119 -3.36 -7.37 -9.32
N THR A 120 -4.07 -7.60 -8.25
CA THR A 120 -4.67 -6.54 -7.43
C THR A 120 -3.64 -5.67 -6.73
N SER A 121 -2.42 -6.21 -6.48
CA SER A 121 -1.51 -5.66 -5.47
C SER A 121 -2.22 -5.56 -4.12
N ASP A 122 -1.68 -4.76 -3.21
CA ASP A 122 -2.37 -4.38 -1.98
C ASP A 122 -3.42 -3.32 -2.27
N PHE A 123 -4.58 -3.45 -1.65
CA PHE A 123 -5.67 -2.50 -1.84
C PHE A 123 -6.62 -2.45 -0.63
N LYS A 124 -7.42 -1.39 -0.57
CA LYS A 124 -8.58 -1.24 0.31
C LYS A 124 -9.73 -0.55 -0.43
N LYS A 125 -10.93 -0.54 0.15
CA LYS A 125 -12.15 0.10 -0.37
C LYS A 125 -12.43 -0.25 -1.84
N PRO A 126 -12.57 -1.56 -2.18
CA PRO A 126 -12.87 -2.00 -3.54
C PRO A 126 -14.23 -1.49 -3.99
N GLY A 127 -14.33 -1.04 -5.25
CA GLY A 127 -15.53 -0.46 -5.83
C GLY A 127 -15.80 1.00 -5.44
N GLU A 128 -14.99 1.57 -4.55
CA GLU A 128 -15.10 2.97 -4.13
C GLU A 128 -13.86 3.78 -4.55
N ARG A 129 -12.71 3.42 -3.97
CA ARG A 129 -11.42 4.07 -4.26
C ARG A 129 -10.45 3.15 -5.02
N THR A 130 -10.65 1.84 -4.96
CA THR A 130 -9.95 0.86 -5.79
C THR A 130 -10.92 0.36 -6.84
N PRO A 131 -10.73 0.69 -8.13
CA PRO A 131 -11.56 0.13 -9.21
C PRO A 131 -11.49 -1.39 -9.21
N ILE A 132 -12.63 -2.05 -9.28
CA ILE A 132 -12.69 -3.50 -9.46
C ILE A 132 -12.57 -3.79 -10.95
N LEU A 133 -11.60 -4.61 -11.32
CA LEU A 133 -11.26 -4.89 -12.70
C LEU A 133 -11.71 -6.31 -13.06
N SER A 134 -12.45 -6.45 -14.16
CA SER A 134 -12.76 -7.77 -14.71
C SER A 134 -11.48 -8.48 -15.15
N ALA A 135 -11.40 -9.77 -14.92
CA ALA A 135 -10.24 -10.59 -15.26
C ALA A 135 -10.67 -12.02 -15.61
N ASP A 136 -9.94 -12.65 -16.52
CA ASP A 136 -10.05 -14.11 -16.70
C ASP A 136 -9.29 -14.81 -15.55
N THR A 137 -8.11 -14.33 -15.24
CA THR A 137 -7.32 -14.75 -14.07
C THR A 137 -7.06 -13.58 -13.14
N LEU A 138 -7.50 -13.69 -11.88
CA LEU A 138 -7.25 -12.73 -10.82
C LEU A 138 -6.17 -13.24 -9.88
N VAL A 139 -5.07 -12.50 -9.72
CA VAL A 139 -4.04 -12.74 -8.70
C VAL A 139 -4.27 -11.79 -7.54
N ILE A 140 -4.37 -12.30 -6.33
CA ILE A 140 -4.71 -11.50 -5.15
C ILE A 140 -3.78 -11.78 -3.96
N ASP A 141 -3.38 -10.72 -3.28
CA ASP A 141 -2.68 -10.76 -2.00
C ASP A 141 -3.72 -10.66 -0.87
N ALA A 142 -4.14 -11.82 -0.34
CA ALA A 142 -5.17 -11.89 0.69
C ALA A 142 -4.56 -11.68 2.09
N VAL A 143 -4.09 -10.45 2.38
CA VAL A 143 -3.44 -10.09 3.65
C VAL A 143 -4.34 -10.43 4.85
N TYR A 144 -5.63 -10.20 4.74
CA TYR A 144 -6.62 -10.56 5.76
C TYR A 144 -7.55 -11.68 5.28
N GLY A 145 -6.96 -12.81 4.86
CA GLY A 145 -7.67 -13.95 4.27
C GLY A 145 -8.48 -14.83 5.24
N ASP A 146 -8.46 -14.54 6.55
CA ASP A 146 -9.31 -15.26 7.51
C ASP A 146 -10.70 -14.62 7.60
N PRO A 147 -11.81 -15.38 7.53
CA PRO A 147 -13.17 -14.87 7.66
C PRO A 147 -13.47 -14.07 8.94
N THR A 148 -12.63 -14.22 9.96
CA THR A 148 -12.73 -13.45 11.22
C THR A 148 -12.09 -12.08 11.16
N PHE A 149 -11.26 -11.81 10.13
CA PHE A 149 -10.59 -10.52 9.95
C PHE A 149 -11.54 -9.50 9.29
N ARG A 150 -12.49 -9.00 10.07
CA ARG A 150 -13.50 -8.02 9.65
C ARG A 150 -13.38 -6.75 10.47
N ARG A 151 -13.42 -5.61 9.79
CA ARG A 151 -13.38 -4.28 10.42
C ARG A 151 -14.65 -3.50 10.08
N PRO A 152 -15.74 -3.69 10.82
CA PRO A 152 -17.02 -3.03 10.52
C PRO A 152 -16.99 -1.51 10.69
N PHE A 153 -15.87 -0.96 11.12
CA PHE A 153 -15.63 0.47 11.33
C PHE A 153 -14.74 1.10 10.25
N ASP A 154 -14.30 0.36 9.23
CA ASP A 154 -13.42 0.89 8.17
C ASP A 154 -14.04 2.07 7.40
N ASP A 155 -15.38 2.14 7.32
CA ASP A 155 -16.07 3.22 6.60
C ASP A 155 -15.97 4.58 7.29
N TYR A 156 -15.81 4.61 8.62
CA TYR A 156 -15.72 5.84 9.42
C TYR A 156 -14.42 5.97 10.23
N ILE A 157 -13.40 5.18 9.88
CA ILE A 157 -12.12 5.19 10.60
C ILE A 157 -11.35 6.52 10.42
N ASP A 158 -11.56 7.19 9.29
CA ASP A 158 -10.94 8.49 8.99
C ASP A 158 -11.42 9.57 9.97
N GLU A 159 -12.72 9.60 10.25
CA GLU A 159 -13.36 10.49 11.23
C GLU A 159 -12.91 10.15 12.66
N VAL A 160 -12.95 8.86 13.02
CA VAL A 160 -12.52 8.39 14.35
C VAL A 160 -11.06 8.77 14.62
N LEU A 161 -10.17 8.58 13.64
CA LEU A 161 -8.76 8.97 13.77
C LEU A 161 -8.62 10.48 13.99
N THR A 162 -9.36 11.27 13.21
CA THR A 162 -9.31 12.73 13.28
C THR A 162 -9.80 13.24 14.62
N ASP A 163 -10.93 12.73 15.11
CA ASP A 163 -11.53 13.14 16.37
C ASP A 163 -10.66 12.73 17.57
N LEU A 164 -10.08 11.53 17.53
CA LEU A 164 -9.12 11.10 18.55
C LEU A 164 -7.92 12.06 18.59
N ILE A 165 -7.35 12.43 17.43
CA ILE A 165 -6.22 13.34 17.38
C ILE A 165 -6.60 14.73 17.91
N ARG A 166 -7.78 15.27 17.60
CA ARG A 166 -8.30 16.54 18.18
C ARG A 166 -8.39 16.47 19.68
N GLU A 167 -9.00 15.40 20.22
CA GLU A 167 -9.12 15.20 21.67
C GLU A 167 -7.75 15.14 22.35
N LEU A 168 -6.79 14.47 21.73
CA LEU A 168 -5.45 14.33 22.28
C LEU A 168 -4.65 15.63 22.21
N LEU A 169 -4.81 16.43 21.15
CA LEU A 169 -4.16 17.75 21.01
C LEU A 169 -4.58 18.73 22.11
N ALA A 170 -5.79 18.62 22.63
CA ALA A 170 -6.23 19.42 23.80
C ALA A 170 -5.46 19.06 25.09
N LYS A 171 -4.74 17.93 25.10
CA LYS A 171 -3.94 17.42 26.24
C LYS A 171 -2.43 17.50 26.01
N GLY A 172 -2.00 18.02 24.85
CA GLY A 172 -0.62 18.19 24.44
C GLY A 172 -0.32 17.61 23.05
N PRO A 173 0.94 17.65 22.61
CA PRO A 173 1.31 17.22 21.26
C PRO A 173 0.98 15.74 20.99
N VAL A 174 0.72 15.44 19.70
CA VAL A 174 0.37 14.09 19.26
C VAL A 174 1.42 13.56 18.31
N TYR A 175 1.97 12.40 18.63
CA TYR A 175 2.94 11.68 17.80
C TYR A 175 2.21 10.55 17.05
N VAL A 176 2.16 10.63 15.73
CA VAL A 176 1.53 9.63 14.85
C VAL A 176 2.61 8.77 14.21
N TYR A 177 2.46 7.45 14.36
CA TYR A 177 3.40 6.45 13.88
C TYR A 177 2.77 5.61 12.78
N GLY A 178 3.36 5.67 11.58
CA GLY A 178 2.90 4.89 10.43
C GLY A 178 4.06 4.46 9.53
N TYR A 179 3.79 3.56 8.60
CA TYR A 179 4.73 3.23 7.54
C TYR A 179 4.83 4.36 6.50
N TYR A 180 5.82 4.28 5.62
CA TYR A 180 5.95 5.19 4.48
C TYR A 180 4.74 5.06 3.56
N GLY A 181 4.23 6.17 3.05
CA GLY A 181 2.99 6.24 2.30
C GLY A 181 1.75 6.36 3.19
N LYS A 182 1.59 5.53 4.21
CA LYS A 182 0.50 5.62 5.20
C LYS A 182 0.49 6.97 5.93
N VAL A 183 1.65 7.47 6.32
CA VAL A 183 1.76 8.80 6.96
C VAL A 183 1.23 9.88 6.02
N GLN A 184 1.60 9.86 4.74
CA GLN A 184 1.13 10.84 3.76
C GLN A 184 -0.38 10.76 3.54
N GLU A 185 -0.94 9.55 3.51
CA GLU A 185 -2.40 9.37 3.45
C GLU A 185 -3.09 9.97 4.68
N VAL A 186 -2.57 9.69 5.89
CA VAL A 186 -3.14 10.23 7.14
C VAL A 186 -3.05 11.75 7.19
N MET A 187 -1.96 12.35 6.74
CA MET A 187 -1.85 13.81 6.64
C MET A 187 -2.96 14.41 5.78
N ASP A 188 -3.21 13.82 4.60
CA ASP A 188 -4.28 14.25 3.69
C ASP A 188 -5.67 14.09 4.34
N ILE A 189 -5.93 12.95 4.99
CA ILE A 189 -7.19 12.69 5.70
C ILE A 189 -7.43 13.75 6.79
N LEU A 190 -6.45 14.01 7.63
CA LEU A 190 -6.58 14.98 8.72
C LEU A 190 -6.86 16.39 8.20
N ARG A 191 -6.21 16.80 7.11
CA ARG A 191 -6.47 18.11 6.47
C ARG A 191 -7.86 18.18 5.86
N ARG A 192 -8.28 17.15 5.13
CA ARG A 192 -9.64 17.09 4.56
C ARG A 192 -10.73 17.13 5.63
N ASN A 193 -10.45 16.56 6.80
CA ASN A 193 -11.35 16.59 7.95
C ASN A 193 -11.18 17.85 8.82
N GLY A 194 -10.47 18.88 8.33
CA GLY A 194 -10.39 20.20 8.97
C GLY A 194 -9.51 20.25 10.23
N LEU A 195 -8.45 19.44 10.28
CA LEU A 195 -7.46 19.56 11.37
C LEU A 195 -6.39 20.62 11.00
N ASP A 196 -6.41 21.77 11.69
CA ASP A 196 -5.52 22.92 11.40
C ASP A 196 -4.21 22.91 12.19
N ALA A 197 -4.02 21.98 13.13
CA ALA A 197 -2.79 21.90 13.92
C ALA A 197 -1.54 21.81 13.02
N PRO A 198 -0.43 22.48 13.37
CA PRO A 198 0.82 22.36 12.63
C PRO A 198 1.28 20.91 12.54
N PHE A 199 1.71 20.48 11.35
CA PHE A 199 2.32 19.19 11.14
C PHE A 199 3.85 19.32 11.19
N VAL A 200 4.50 18.46 11.97
CA VAL A 200 5.95 18.36 12.06
C VAL A 200 6.36 16.96 11.60
N LEU A 201 7.29 16.85 10.70
CA LEU A 201 7.66 15.60 10.07
C LEU A 201 9.13 15.26 10.32
N SER A 202 9.39 14.01 10.67
CA SER A 202 10.76 13.47 10.64
C SER A 202 11.32 13.55 9.21
N HIS A 203 12.64 13.66 9.08
CA HIS A 203 13.30 13.94 7.80
C HIS A 203 12.78 13.08 6.63
N LYS A 204 12.73 11.75 6.78
CA LYS A 204 12.29 10.87 5.70
C LYS A 204 10.82 11.11 5.32
N GLN A 205 9.94 11.29 6.31
CA GLN A 205 8.52 11.59 6.05
C GLN A 205 8.36 12.96 5.37
N TYR A 206 9.16 13.94 5.75
CA TYR A 206 9.16 15.27 5.11
C TYR A 206 9.54 15.20 3.63
N VAL A 207 10.62 14.47 3.30
CA VAL A 207 11.05 14.34 1.90
C VAL A 207 10.02 13.56 1.07
N LEU A 208 9.42 12.50 1.63
CA LEU A 208 8.34 11.76 0.95
C LEU A 208 7.11 12.65 0.71
N ALA A 209 6.73 13.50 1.68
CA ALA A 209 5.63 14.45 1.50
C ALA A 209 5.93 15.47 0.40
N LYS A 210 7.16 16.06 0.40
CA LYS A 210 7.60 16.96 -0.66
C LYS A 210 7.56 16.35 -2.07
N VAL A 211 7.87 15.08 -2.18
CA VAL A 211 7.72 14.35 -3.45
C VAL A 211 6.25 14.18 -3.80
N ALA A 212 5.41 13.75 -2.86
CA ALA A 212 3.99 13.51 -3.11
C ALA A 212 3.23 14.78 -3.53
N GLU A 213 3.61 15.97 -3.02
CA GLU A 213 3.05 17.25 -3.48
C GLU A 213 3.27 17.51 -4.96
N ARG A 214 4.41 17.11 -5.52
CA ARG A 214 4.67 17.24 -6.97
C ARG A 214 3.72 16.38 -7.82
N PHE A 215 3.08 15.39 -7.20
CA PHE A 215 2.09 14.51 -7.82
C PHE A 215 0.65 14.83 -7.36
N GLY A 216 0.43 16.05 -6.87
CA GLY A 216 -0.90 16.60 -6.63
C GLY A 216 -1.48 16.38 -5.23
N MET A 217 -0.78 15.72 -4.31
CA MET A 217 -1.24 15.63 -2.92
C MET A 217 -1.14 16.99 -2.22
N LYS A 218 -2.06 17.25 -1.27
CA LYS A 218 -2.13 18.53 -0.56
C LYS A 218 -2.16 18.28 0.96
N PHE A 219 -1.12 18.70 1.64
CA PHE A 219 -0.98 18.50 3.08
C PHE A 219 -1.13 19.79 3.90
N GLY A 220 -1.39 20.95 3.24
CA GLY A 220 -1.30 22.24 3.90
C GLY A 220 0.10 22.52 4.41
N ASP A 221 0.21 23.35 5.43
CA ASP A 221 1.51 23.67 6.01
C ASP A 221 2.05 22.55 6.88
N TYR A 222 3.32 22.20 6.65
CA TYR A 222 4.05 21.24 7.47
C TYR A 222 5.54 21.59 7.52
N LEU A 223 6.19 21.25 8.61
CA LEU A 223 7.53 21.62 8.95
C LEU A 223 8.47 20.41 9.02
N HIS A 224 9.71 20.62 8.61
CA HIS A 224 10.78 19.66 8.86
C HIS A 224 11.17 19.71 10.34
N ALA A 225 11.23 18.57 11.03
CA ALA A 225 11.44 18.50 12.48
C ALA A 225 12.71 19.21 13.00
N ASN A 226 13.72 19.41 12.15
CA ASN A 226 14.97 20.09 12.50
C ASN A 226 14.99 21.53 11.97
N SER A 227 13.89 22.13 11.58
CA SER A 227 13.83 23.55 11.21
C SER A 227 13.61 24.41 12.46
N ARG A 228 14.01 25.69 12.38
CA ARG A 228 13.81 26.64 13.48
C ARG A 228 12.33 26.88 13.76
N GLU A 229 11.52 26.96 12.72
CA GLU A 229 10.08 27.11 12.83
C GLU A 229 9.43 25.90 13.53
N ALA A 230 9.94 24.70 13.28
CA ALA A 230 9.46 23.51 13.98
C ALA A 230 9.85 23.51 15.46
N GLU A 231 11.04 24.04 15.82
CA GLU A 231 11.45 24.19 17.23
C GLU A 231 10.50 25.14 17.99
N ASP A 232 10.08 26.23 17.38
CA ASP A 232 9.15 27.18 17.97
C ASP A 232 7.76 26.53 18.16
N VAL A 233 7.22 25.89 17.13
CA VAL A 233 5.94 25.16 17.20
C VAL A 233 5.99 24.03 18.23
N MET A 234 7.08 23.30 18.32
CA MET A 234 7.22 22.22 19.30
C MET A 234 7.31 22.74 20.74
N ARG A 235 7.86 23.94 20.94
CA ARG A 235 7.90 24.60 22.25
C ARG A 235 6.51 25.03 22.71
N ASP A 236 5.64 25.48 21.79
CA ASP A 236 4.26 25.85 22.07
C ASP A 236 3.39 24.62 22.44
N GLY A 237 3.79 23.43 22.01
CA GLY A 237 3.18 22.17 22.47
C GLY A 237 1.87 21.79 21.78
N TRP A 238 1.44 22.51 20.73
CA TRP A 238 0.21 22.21 19.96
C TRP A 238 0.56 21.86 18.52
N TYR A 239 0.86 20.55 18.27
CA TYR A 239 1.25 20.05 16.95
C TYR A 239 1.04 18.55 16.80
N VAL A 240 1.01 18.06 15.56
CA VAL A 240 1.05 16.63 15.24
C VAL A 240 2.40 16.28 14.63
N TYR A 241 3.11 15.35 15.27
CA TYR A 241 4.42 14.88 14.81
C TYR A 241 4.28 13.55 14.07
N PHE A 242 4.73 13.48 12.83
CA PHE A 242 4.67 12.29 12.01
C PHE A 242 6.03 11.61 11.86
N THR A 243 6.08 10.32 12.15
CA THR A 243 7.30 9.53 12.01
C THR A 243 7.01 8.07 11.66
N HIS A 244 8.07 7.34 11.31
CA HIS A 244 7.94 5.93 10.97
C HIS A 244 7.62 5.07 12.19
N LEU A 245 6.82 4.00 12.00
CA LEU A 245 6.36 3.11 13.07
C LEU A 245 7.50 2.56 13.94
N ALA A 246 8.65 2.27 13.35
CA ALA A 246 9.82 1.78 14.11
C ALA A 246 10.33 2.77 15.18
N ALA A 247 10.06 4.07 15.04
CA ALA A 247 10.44 5.08 16.02
C ALA A 247 9.61 5.01 17.32
N SER A 248 8.41 4.40 17.26
CA SER A 248 7.49 4.30 18.41
C SER A 248 8.09 3.61 19.64
N ARG A 249 9.08 2.73 19.43
CA ARG A 249 9.77 2.01 20.50
C ARG A 249 10.85 2.86 21.21
N ARG A 250 11.30 3.94 20.57
CA ARG A 250 12.40 4.79 21.04
C ARG A 250 11.93 6.13 21.59
N THR A 251 10.69 6.51 21.29
CA THR A 251 10.14 7.79 21.76
C THR A 251 9.72 7.67 23.23
N PRO A 252 10.26 8.51 24.13
CA PRO A 252 9.91 8.48 25.55
C PRO A 252 8.42 8.75 25.78
N ASN A 253 7.78 8.01 26.66
CA ASN A 253 6.34 8.13 26.96
C ASN A 253 5.95 9.49 27.57
N GLY A 254 6.91 10.32 27.98
CA GLY A 254 6.67 11.63 28.60
C GLY A 254 6.44 12.80 27.64
N LEU A 255 6.71 12.60 26.34
CA LEU A 255 6.75 13.71 25.37
C LEU A 255 5.41 14.07 24.72
N GLY A 256 4.29 13.52 25.14
CA GLY A 256 2.98 13.79 24.53
C GLY A 256 2.13 12.55 24.39
N ASN A 257 1.17 12.58 23.48
CA ASN A 257 0.27 11.48 23.19
C ASN A 257 0.75 10.69 21.97
N HIS A 258 0.72 9.37 22.01
CA HIS A 258 1.27 8.51 20.97
C HIS A 258 0.16 7.72 20.29
N VAL A 259 -0.01 7.86 18.98
CA VAL A 259 -1.00 7.17 18.16
C VAL A 259 -0.29 6.24 17.19
N LEU A 260 -0.47 4.94 17.37
CA LEU A 260 0.07 3.89 16.50
C LEU A 260 -1.01 3.46 15.51
N LEU A 261 -0.68 3.46 14.23
CA LEU A 261 -1.57 3.00 13.16
C LEU A 261 -1.30 1.52 12.87
N SER A 262 -2.34 0.69 12.92
CA SER A 262 -2.22 -0.75 12.67
C SER A 262 -3.46 -1.31 12.01
N GLY A 263 -3.31 -2.14 10.99
CA GLY A 263 -4.41 -2.90 10.40
C GLY A 263 -4.76 -4.20 11.15
N TRP A 264 -4.00 -4.56 12.19
CA TRP A 264 -4.18 -5.79 12.97
C TRP A 264 -5.05 -5.61 14.22
N GLU A 265 -6.04 -4.74 14.14
CA GLU A 265 -7.10 -4.60 15.14
C GLU A 265 -8.45 -4.73 14.44
N PHE A 266 -9.28 -5.67 14.88
CA PHE A 266 -10.53 -6.03 14.23
C PHE A 266 -11.76 -5.80 15.11
N ASN A 267 -11.55 -5.54 16.41
CA ASN A 267 -12.67 -5.48 17.38
C ASN A 267 -13.11 -4.06 17.70
N LYS A 268 -12.18 -3.09 17.65
CA LYS A 268 -12.44 -1.70 18.02
C LYS A 268 -11.72 -0.73 17.08
N PRO A 269 -12.32 0.41 16.72
CA PRO A 269 -11.68 1.39 15.85
C PRO A 269 -10.40 1.97 16.49
N PHE A 270 -10.35 2.06 17.80
CA PHE A 270 -9.11 2.35 18.54
C PHE A 270 -9.15 1.74 19.95
N LYS A 271 -7.98 1.59 20.55
CA LYS A 271 -7.82 1.13 21.93
C LYS A 271 -6.66 1.83 22.63
N ARG A 272 -6.81 2.05 23.91
CA ARG A 272 -5.76 2.60 24.76
C ARG A 272 -4.78 1.50 25.15
N LEU A 273 -3.49 1.72 24.90
CA LEU A 273 -2.41 0.79 25.25
C LEU A 273 -1.66 1.20 26.53
N GLY A 274 -1.86 2.44 26.99
CA GLY A 274 -1.20 3.00 28.17
C GLY A 274 -1.73 4.39 28.51
N SER A 275 -1.12 5.09 29.45
CA SER A 275 -1.59 6.41 29.91
C SER A 275 -1.66 7.45 28.79
N ARG A 276 -0.70 7.41 27.85
CA ARG A 276 -0.57 8.33 26.70
C ARG A 276 -0.34 7.59 25.39
N ARG A 277 -0.82 6.36 25.26
CA ARG A 277 -0.58 5.53 24.08
C ARG A 277 -1.84 4.87 23.58
N TRP A 278 -2.13 5.04 22.30
CA TRP A 278 -3.31 4.50 21.60
C TRP A 278 -2.89 3.72 20.36
N LEU A 279 -3.66 2.72 20.02
CA LEU A 279 -3.62 2.05 18.76
C LEU A 279 -4.91 2.37 18.02
N VAL A 280 -4.81 2.85 16.79
CA VAL A 280 -5.95 3.05 15.88
C VAL A 280 -5.92 1.96 14.83
N ALA A 281 -7.06 1.35 14.59
CA ALA A 281 -7.26 0.27 13.62
C ALA A 281 -7.29 0.81 12.18
N PHE A 282 -6.28 1.61 11.81
CA PHE A 282 -6.15 2.20 10.49
C PHE A 282 -5.35 1.26 9.58
N SER A 283 -6.05 0.65 8.61
CA SER A 283 -5.47 -0.31 7.67
C SER A 283 -5.29 0.29 6.28
N ASP A 284 -4.25 -0.16 5.59
CA ASP A 284 -4.02 0.10 4.16
C ASP A 284 -4.59 -1.04 3.29
N HIS A 285 -5.08 -2.13 3.91
CA HIS A 285 -5.56 -3.31 3.21
C HIS A 285 -7.05 -3.51 3.46
N ALA A 286 -7.74 -4.01 2.45
CA ALA A 286 -9.11 -4.50 2.58
C ALA A 286 -9.19 -5.59 3.64
N ASP A 287 -10.26 -5.59 4.41
CA ASP A 287 -10.60 -6.68 5.30
C ASP A 287 -11.11 -7.90 4.52
N PHE A 288 -11.47 -8.97 5.22
CA PHE A 288 -11.95 -10.19 4.56
C PHE A 288 -13.14 -9.93 3.61
N MET A 289 -14.10 -9.11 4.02
CA MET A 289 -15.26 -8.83 3.17
C MET A 289 -14.92 -7.97 1.97
N GLY A 290 -13.97 -7.05 2.09
CA GLY A 290 -13.45 -6.29 0.96
C GLY A 290 -12.70 -7.17 -0.05
N LEU A 291 -11.93 -8.17 0.41
CA LEU A 291 -11.32 -9.17 -0.48
C LEU A 291 -12.38 -9.99 -1.22
N VAL A 292 -13.42 -10.46 -0.53
CA VAL A 292 -14.53 -11.22 -1.13
C VAL A 292 -15.27 -10.38 -2.17
N ARG A 293 -15.63 -9.14 -1.83
CA ARG A 293 -16.30 -8.20 -2.74
C ARG A 293 -15.50 -7.98 -4.03
N TYR A 294 -14.17 -7.83 -3.92
CA TYR A 294 -13.35 -7.69 -5.12
C TYR A 294 -13.48 -8.89 -6.05
N VAL A 295 -13.40 -10.12 -5.50
CA VAL A 295 -13.51 -11.35 -6.30
C VAL A 295 -14.92 -11.49 -6.93
N GLU A 296 -15.97 -11.24 -6.14
CA GLU A 296 -17.37 -11.35 -6.61
C GLU A 296 -17.65 -10.39 -7.78
N ASP A 297 -17.21 -9.14 -7.68
CA ASP A 297 -17.49 -8.11 -8.68
C ASP A 297 -16.54 -8.19 -9.89
N ALA A 298 -15.31 -8.69 -9.70
CA ALA A 298 -14.34 -8.93 -10.79
C ALA A 298 -14.74 -10.11 -11.69
N LYS A 299 -15.50 -11.08 -11.15
CA LYS A 299 -16.03 -12.27 -11.84
C LYS A 299 -14.96 -13.07 -12.61
N PRO A 300 -13.83 -13.43 -12.00
CA PRO A 300 -12.79 -14.15 -12.70
C PRO A 300 -13.17 -15.61 -12.93
N GLU A 301 -12.63 -16.23 -13.98
CA GLU A 301 -12.72 -17.68 -14.19
C GLU A 301 -11.84 -18.44 -13.19
N GLN A 302 -10.72 -17.82 -12.80
CA GLN A 302 -9.77 -18.38 -11.84
C GLN A 302 -9.22 -17.30 -10.92
N VAL A 303 -9.09 -17.65 -9.63
CA VAL A 303 -8.35 -16.87 -8.64
C VAL A 303 -7.06 -17.58 -8.29
N ILE A 304 -5.96 -16.80 -8.31
CA ILE A 304 -4.66 -17.22 -7.79
C ILE A 304 -4.39 -16.44 -6.51
N VAL A 305 -4.27 -17.15 -5.39
CA VAL A 305 -3.89 -16.54 -4.11
C VAL A 305 -2.38 -16.63 -3.97
N ASN A 306 -1.72 -15.49 -3.80
CA ASN A 306 -0.29 -15.40 -3.54
C ASN A 306 -0.02 -15.77 -2.07
N ALA A 307 0.41 -16.99 -1.81
CA ALA A 307 0.61 -17.48 -0.44
C ALA A 307 1.76 -16.75 0.29
N ARG A 308 2.71 -16.17 -0.45
CA ARG A 308 3.84 -15.43 0.14
C ARG A 308 3.44 -14.10 0.77
N ARG A 309 2.32 -13.52 0.33
CA ARG A 309 1.80 -12.22 0.78
C ARG A 309 0.43 -12.32 1.44
N SER A 310 -0.08 -13.52 1.60
CA SER A 310 -1.40 -13.75 2.20
C SER A 310 -1.28 -14.31 3.60
N THR A 311 -1.99 -13.72 4.55
CA THR A 311 -2.20 -14.34 5.86
C THR A 311 -3.48 -15.15 5.79
N ALA A 312 -3.39 -16.45 6.09
CA ALA A 312 -4.49 -17.41 5.92
C ALA A 312 -5.02 -17.49 4.47
N GLY A 313 -4.14 -17.42 3.47
CA GLY A 313 -4.49 -17.52 2.05
C GLY A 313 -5.25 -18.81 1.70
N GLU A 314 -4.96 -19.92 2.35
CA GLU A 314 -5.71 -21.17 2.23
C GLU A 314 -7.19 -21.01 2.62
N LYS A 315 -7.47 -20.34 3.75
CA LYS A 315 -8.84 -20.08 4.19
C LYS A 315 -9.60 -19.19 3.22
N PHE A 316 -8.93 -18.19 2.67
CA PHE A 316 -9.50 -17.31 1.65
C PHE A 316 -9.80 -18.09 0.37
N GLY A 317 -8.83 -18.87 -0.12
CA GLY A 317 -9.00 -19.71 -1.31
C GLY A 317 -10.13 -20.72 -1.14
N ASP A 318 -10.20 -21.39 0.02
CA ASP A 318 -11.29 -22.29 0.39
C ASP A 318 -12.66 -21.61 0.38
N TYR A 319 -12.75 -20.40 0.91
CA TYR A 319 -13.99 -19.63 0.87
C TYR A 319 -14.41 -19.29 -0.55
N VAL A 320 -13.50 -18.79 -1.38
CA VAL A 320 -13.76 -18.46 -2.79
C VAL A 320 -14.22 -19.69 -3.56
N ALA A 321 -13.53 -20.83 -3.40
CA ALA A 321 -13.91 -22.06 -4.09
C ALA A 321 -15.28 -22.61 -3.65
N LYS A 322 -15.53 -22.66 -2.33
CA LYS A 322 -16.74 -23.29 -1.78
C LYS A 322 -17.97 -22.40 -1.81
N LYS A 323 -17.80 -21.07 -1.66
CA LYS A 323 -18.93 -20.13 -1.55
C LYS A 323 -19.23 -19.40 -2.85
N LEU A 324 -18.17 -19.08 -3.64
CA LEU A 324 -18.33 -18.39 -4.92
C LEU A 324 -18.30 -19.35 -6.12
N GLY A 325 -17.87 -20.60 -5.93
CA GLY A 325 -17.79 -21.60 -7.01
C GLY A 325 -16.70 -21.32 -8.04
N ILE A 326 -15.72 -20.47 -7.71
CA ILE A 326 -14.65 -20.06 -8.60
C ILE A 326 -13.43 -20.99 -8.42
N LYS A 327 -12.76 -21.33 -9.53
CA LYS A 327 -11.53 -22.12 -9.50
C LYS A 327 -10.42 -21.36 -8.77
N VAL A 328 -9.77 -22.00 -7.79
CA VAL A 328 -8.70 -21.39 -7.02
C VAL A 328 -7.40 -22.16 -7.15
N LYS A 329 -6.30 -21.46 -7.27
CA LYS A 329 -4.95 -21.98 -7.06
C LYS A 329 -4.26 -21.19 -5.97
N LEU A 330 -3.61 -21.88 -5.04
CA LEU A 330 -2.70 -21.28 -4.08
C LEU A 330 -1.28 -21.47 -4.63
N LEU A 331 -0.57 -20.38 -4.92
CA LEU A 331 0.82 -20.44 -5.36
C LEU A 331 1.75 -19.99 -4.21
N PRO A 332 2.83 -20.78 -3.96
CA PRO A 332 3.74 -20.57 -2.82
C PRO A 332 4.61 -19.35 -2.93
#